data_a1a85ddfca131652192737fe6db64967
#
_entry.id   a1a85ddfca131652192737fe6db64967
#
_cell.length_a   1.000
_cell.length_b   1.000
_cell.length_c   1.000
_cell.angle_alpha   90.00
_cell.angle_beta   90.00
_cell.angle_gamma   90.00
#
_symmetry.space_group_name_H-M   'P 1'
#
loop_
_entity.id
_entity.type
_entity.pdbx_description
1 polymer ?
#
loop_
_entity_poly.entity_id
_entity_poly.type
_entity_poly.pdbx_seq_one_letter_code
_entity_poly.pdbx_strand_id
1 'polypeptide(L)'
;PGRKSGFFKFSMWFFWLMAIFGHLYILYPIFSNNSVNLSLDYALLIVAFIISVTLYFSSIFSNTKFLGLIILPLVSLVFLFDFVKNPVNVIINNFLFIHIVISLISYSILCLSAAQSLILKIQEKRLQANQPIGLIAELPSLDAMDKLLFKLLALGIIFLSASLLSGFIFLDDIFAQNLAHKTILSILAWIIFV
;
A
#
# COMPACT_ATOMS: atom_id res chain seq x y z
N PRO A 1 -11.35 -33.58 -8.73
CA PRO A 1 -11.08 -32.17 -9.04
C PRO A 1 -10.65 -31.35 -7.81
N GLY A 2 -11.17 -31.64 -6.59
CA GLY A 2 -10.92 -30.82 -5.40
C GLY A 2 -9.50 -30.82 -4.83
N ARG A 3 -8.73 -31.88 -4.99
CA ARG A 3 -7.39 -32.02 -4.37
C ARG A 3 -6.32 -31.14 -5.02
N LYS A 4 -6.38 -30.95 -6.35
CA LYS A 4 -5.46 -30.05 -7.08
C LYS A 4 -5.71 -28.57 -6.76
N SER A 5 -6.96 -28.18 -6.52
CA SER A 5 -7.34 -26.81 -6.13
C SER A 5 -6.81 -26.42 -4.73
N GLY A 6 -6.79 -27.36 -3.77
CA GLY A 6 -6.27 -27.11 -2.43
C GLY A 6 -4.76 -26.89 -2.41
N PHE A 7 -4.00 -27.72 -3.13
CA PHE A 7 -2.56 -27.61 -3.23
C PHE A 7 -2.14 -26.27 -3.90
N PHE A 8 -2.81 -25.87 -4.97
CA PHE A 8 -2.54 -24.62 -5.65
C PHE A 8 -2.83 -23.41 -4.77
N LYS A 9 -3.93 -23.43 -4.02
CA LYS A 9 -4.24 -22.37 -3.05
C LYS A 9 -3.18 -22.29 -1.96
N PHE A 10 -2.77 -23.42 -1.38
CA PHE A 10 -1.74 -23.48 -0.35
C PHE A 10 -0.40 -22.93 -0.85
N SER A 11 0.04 -23.35 -2.05
CA SER A 11 1.30 -22.86 -2.62
C SER A 11 1.27 -21.35 -2.85
N MET A 12 0.17 -20.79 -3.34
CA MET A 12 0.01 -19.34 -3.52
C MET A 12 0.16 -18.57 -2.19
N TRP A 13 -0.49 -19.03 -1.11
CA TRP A 13 -0.39 -18.42 0.21
C TRP A 13 1.02 -18.53 0.78
N PHE A 14 1.67 -19.69 0.57
CA PHE A 14 3.04 -19.93 1.02
C PHE A 14 4.03 -18.98 0.33
N PHE A 15 3.99 -18.87 -0.99
CA PHE A 15 4.86 -17.95 -1.73
C PHE A 15 4.61 -16.49 -1.39
N TRP A 16 3.36 -16.12 -1.12
CA TRP A 16 3.04 -14.76 -0.69
C TRP A 16 3.63 -14.44 0.68
N LEU A 17 3.51 -15.35 1.65
CA LEU A 17 4.18 -15.21 2.94
C LEU A 17 5.69 -15.12 2.80
N MET A 18 6.30 -15.96 1.97
CA MET A 18 7.74 -15.91 1.70
C MET A 18 8.16 -14.55 1.14
N ALA A 19 7.36 -13.95 0.26
CA ALA A 19 7.60 -12.61 -0.26
C ALA A 19 7.53 -11.55 0.85
N ILE A 20 6.55 -11.63 1.75
CA ILE A 20 6.45 -10.71 2.91
C ILE A 20 7.67 -10.83 3.82
N PHE A 21 8.12 -12.05 4.12
CA PHE A 21 9.34 -12.27 4.91
C PHE A 21 10.59 -11.79 4.20
N GLY A 22 10.66 -11.93 2.86
CA GLY A 22 11.73 -11.35 2.05
C GLY A 22 11.80 -9.83 2.17
N HIS A 23 10.66 -9.14 2.10
CA HIS A 23 10.58 -7.70 2.33
C HIS A 23 11.07 -7.32 3.75
N LEU A 24 10.63 -8.05 4.79
CA LEU A 24 11.06 -7.81 6.17
C LEU A 24 12.57 -7.99 6.33
N TYR A 25 13.16 -9.00 5.69
CA TYR A 25 14.60 -9.23 5.72
C TYR A 25 15.37 -8.03 5.13
N ILE A 26 14.92 -7.48 4.00
CA ILE A 26 15.54 -6.31 3.38
C ILE A 26 15.33 -5.05 4.22
N LEU A 27 14.17 -4.93 4.89
CA LEU A 27 13.86 -3.80 5.78
C LEU A 27 14.52 -3.89 7.15
N TYR A 28 15.02 -5.08 7.55
CA TYR A 28 15.61 -5.30 8.88
C TYR A 28 16.71 -4.30 9.27
N PRO A 29 17.66 -3.90 8.39
CA PRO A 29 18.68 -2.92 8.74
C PRO A 29 18.14 -1.54 9.15
N ILE A 30 16.94 -1.17 8.67
CA ILE A 30 16.29 0.10 9.03
C ILE A 30 15.91 0.11 10.51
N PHE A 31 15.49 -1.04 11.04
CA PHE A 31 15.02 -1.17 12.42
C PHE A 31 16.14 -1.51 13.40
N SER A 32 17.26 -2.05 12.92
CA SER A 32 18.38 -2.46 13.76
C SER A 32 19.38 -1.35 14.06
N ASN A 33 19.42 -0.31 13.23
CA ASN A 33 20.33 0.81 13.38
C ASN A 33 19.59 2.00 14.02
N ASN A 34 20.25 2.75 14.90
CA ASN A 34 19.71 3.99 15.49
C ASN A 34 19.56 5.14 14.47
N SER A 35 19.84 4.89 13.20
CA SER A 35 19.68 5.83 12.11
C SER A 35 18.77 5.23 11.05
N VAL A 36 17.75 5.98 10.63
CA VAL A 36 16.81 5.55 9.60
C VAL A 36 17.23 6.14 8.26
N ASN A 37 17.31 5.30 7.24
CA ASN A 37 17.51 5.76 5.88
C ASN A 37 16.16 6.24 5.33
N LEU A 38 16.04 7.54 5.06
CA LEU A 38 14.85 8.19 4.50
C LEU A 38 14.94 8.41 2.98
N SER A 39 15.79 7.69 2.28
CA SER A 39 15.82 7.78 0.82
C SER A 39 14.47 7.34 0.22
N LEU A 40 14.18 7.85 -0.96
CA LEU A 40 12.96 7.51 -1.72
C LEU A 40 12.82 5.99 -1.91
N ASP A 41 13.93 5.31 -2.15
CA ASP A 41 13.97 3.87 -2.40
C ASP A 41 13.47 3.07 -1.19
N TYR A 42 13.93 3.41 0.01
CA TYR A 42 13.44 2.79 1.24
C TYR A 42 11.98 3.12 1.54
N ALA A 43 11.54 4.35 1.26
CA ALA A 43 10.13 4.72 1.40
C ALA A 43 9.25 3.88 0.46
N LEU A 44 9.67 3.70 -0.81
CA LEU A 44 8.98 2.84 -1.77
C LEU A 44 8.95 1.37 -1.32
N LEU A 45 10.05 0.87 -0.76
CA LEU A 45 10.12 -0.49 -0.24
C LEU A 45 9.17 -0.71 0.95
N ILE A 46 9.08 0.26 1.87
CA ILE A 46 8.12 0.21 3.00
C ILE A 46 6.68 0.25 2.47
N VAL A 47 6.37 1.12 1.51
CA VAL A 47 5.06 1.19 0.86
C VAL A 47 4.71 -0.15 0.20
N ALA A 48 5.63 -0.73 -0.56
CA ALA A 48 5.49 -2.04 -1.20
C ALA A 48 5.20 -3.15 -0.19
N PHE A 49 5.92 -3.16 0.93
CA PHE A 49 5.69 -4.08 2.04
C PHE A 49 4.29 -3.92 2.64
N ILE A 50 3.87 -2.68 2.96
CA ILE A 50 2.56 -2.39 3.54
C ILE A 50 1.43 -2.80 2.58
N ILE A 51 1.56 -2.53 1.27
CA ILE A 51 0.60 -2.97 0.26
C ILE A 51 0.50 -4.50 0.26
N SER A 52 1.62 -5.22 0.26
CA SER A 52 1.65 -6.68 0.26
C SER A 52 0.98 -7.27 1.50
N VAL A 53 1.24 -6.70 2.67
CA VAL A 53 0.63 -7.10 3.95
C VAL A 53 -0.87 -6.81 3.94
N THR A 54 -1.28 -5.62 3.51
CA THR A 54 -2.69 -5.22 3.44
C THR A 54 -3.49 -6.14 2.52
N LEU A 55 -2.94 -6.45 1.34
CA LEU A 55 -3.55 -7.39 0.40
C LEU A 55 -3.63 -8.80 0.98
N TYR A 56 -2.59 -9.26 1.67
CA TYR A 56 -2.59 -10.58 2.31
C TYR A 56 -3.72 -10.70 3.32
N PHE A 57 -3.82 -9.77 4.28
CA PHE A 57 -4.88 -9.77 5.28
C PHE A 57 -6.27 -9.57 4.65
N SER A 58 -6.40 -8.65 3.69
CA SER A 58 -7.67 -8.44 2.98
C SER A 58 -8.14 -9.70 2.27
N SER A 59 -7.23 -10.52 1.74
CA SER A 59 -7.57 -11.75 1.04
C SER A 59 -8.05 -12.89 1.95
N ILE A 60 -7.85 -12.78 3.26
CA ILE A 60 -8.43 -13.70 4.26
C ILE A 60 -9.92 -13.43 4.44
N PHE A 61 -10.30 -12.15 4.50
CA PHE A 61 -11.67 -11.73 4.82
C PHE A 61 -12.52 -11.43 3.58
N SER A 62 -11.89 -11.18 2.45
CA SER A 62 -12.54 -10.79 1.20
C SER A 62 -11.89 -11.50 0.01
N ASN A 63 -12.62 -11.67 -1.09
CA ASN A 63 -12.06 -12.29 -2.30
C ASN A 63 -11.17 -11.31 -3.08
N THR A 64 -10.07 -10.84 -2.48
CA THR A 64 -9.14 -9.85 -3.04
C THR A 64 -7.95 -10.47 -3.77
N LYS A 65 -7.94 -11.79 -3.97
CA LYS A 65 -6.83 -12.52 -4.64
C LYS A 65 -6.52 -11.96 -6.01
N PHE A 66 -7.55 -11.48 -6.69
CA PHE A 66 -7.46 -10.89 -8.00
C PHE A 66 -6.70 -9.56 -7.97
N LEU A 67 -6.98 -8.72 -6.97
CA LEU A 67 -6.25 -7.47 -6.74
C LEU A 67 -4.76 -7.75 -6.52
N GLY A 68 -4.45 -8.79 -5.74
CA GLY A 68 -3.09 -9.26 -5.54
C GLY A 68 -2.41 -9.70 -6.84
N LEU A 69 -3.12 -10.41 -7.73
CA LEU A 69 -2.57 -10.86 -9.00
C LEU A 69 -2.11 -9.69 -9.89
N ILE A 70 -2.79 -8.55 -9.84
CA ILE A 70 -2.44 -7.35 -10.63
C ILE A 70 -1.40 -6.51 -9.91
N ILE A 71 -1.56 -6.28 -8.61
CA ILE A 71 -0.76 -5.30 -7.86
C ILE A 71 0.59 -5.87 -7.43
N LEU A 72 0.68 -7.15 -7.03
CA LEU A 72 1.94 -7.72 -6.57
C LEU A 72 3.07 -7.70 -7.61
N PRO A 73 2.84 -7.97 -8.91
CA PRO A 73 3.87 -7.79 -9.93
C PRO A 73 4.35 -6.34 -10.03
N LEU A 74 3.44 -5.35 -9.93
CA LEU A 74 3.81 -3.93 -9.94
C LEU A 74 4.62 -3.56 -8.69
N VAL A 75 4.22 -4.05 -7.53
CA VAL A 75 4.95 -3.86 -6.27
C VAL A 75 6.33 -4.50 -6.33
N SER A 76 6.48 -5.64 -7.01
CA SER A 76 7.78 -6.32 -7.16
C SER A 76 8.78 -5.54 -8.01
N LEU A 77 8.33 -4.61 -8.88
CA LEU A 77 9.23 -3.75 -9.64
C LEU A 77 10.07 -2.83 -8.75
N VAL A 78 9.62 -2.57 -7.53
CA VAL A 78 10.40 -1.78 -6.56
C VAL A 78 11.76 -2.42 -6.29
N PHE A 79 11.87 -3.75 -6.34
CA PHE A 79 13.16 -4.45 -6.17
C PHE A 79 14.16 -4.24 -7.31
N LEU A 80 13.75 -3.65 -8.43
CA LEU A 80 14.66 -3.30 -9.53
C LEU A 80 15.44 -2.01 -9.24
N PHE A 81 15.00 -1.21 -8.25
CA PHE A 81 15.75 -0.05 -7.82
C PHE A 81 16.96 -0.47 -6.99
N ASP A 82 18.08 0.20 -7.22
CA ASP A 82 19.35 -0.12 -6.56
C ASP A 82 19.43 0.56 -5.18
N PHE A 83 19.02 -0.17 -4.15
CA PHE A 83 18.86 0.33 -2.77
C PHE A 83 20.17 0.65 -2.03
N VAL A 84 21.33 0.50 -2.68
CA VAL A 84 22.60 0.44 -1.95
C VAL A 84 23.48 1.67 -2.14
N LYS A 85 23.20 2.55 -3.10
CA LYS A 85 24.21 3.48 -3.60
C LYS A 85 24.60 4.63 -2.66
N ASN A 86 23.74 5.16 -1.82
CA ASN A 86 24.10 6.20 -0.84
C ASN A 86 23.07 6.29 0.29
N PRO A 87 23.18 5.52 1.36
CA PRO A 87 22.26 5.63 2.49
C PRO A 87 22.41 7.00 3.14
N VAL A 88 21.39 7.83 3.02
CA VAL A 88 21.29 9.06 3.82
C VAL A 88 20.76 8.66 5.20
N ASN A 89 21.67 8.36 6.10
CA ASN A 89 21.31 8.03 7.47
C ASN A 89 20.99 9.31 8.24
N VAL A 90 19.74 9.46 8.63
CA VAL A 90 19.27 10.56 9.46
C VAL A 90 18.94 10.02 10.85
N ILE A 91 19.50 10.65 11.87
CA ILE A 91 19.09 10.39 13.25
C ILE A 91 17.70 11.00 13.42
N ILE A 92 16.69 10.16 13.66
CA ILE A 92 15.30 10.59 13.76
C ILE A 92 14.84 10.43 15.20
N ASN A 93 14.15 11.45 15.71
CA ASN A 93 13.45 11.36 16.96
C ASN A 93 12.29 10.33 16.83
N ASN A 94 11.99 9.59 17.89
CA ASN A 94 10.94 8.56 17.92
C ASN A 94 9.58 9.10 17.46
N PHE A 95 9.24 10.33 17.78
CA PHE A 95 7.99 10.97 17.35
C PHE A 95 7.92 11.20 15.84
N LEU A 96 9.01 11.67 15.24
CA LEU A 96 9.12 11.83 13.79
C LEU A 96 9.06 10.47 13.08
N PHE A 97 9.68 9.45 13.65
CA PHE A 97 9.60 8.08 13.11
C PHE A 97 8.15 7.58 13.07
N ILE A 98 7.39 7.76 14.17
CA ILE A 98 5.98 7.38 14.24
C ILE A 98 5.16 8.12 13.17
N HIS A 99 5.37 9.44 13.03
CA HIS A 99 4.71 10.24 11.98
C HIS A 99 4.98 9.68 10.57
N ILE A 100 6.23 9.37 10.25
CA ILE A 100 6.62 8.82 8.96
C ILE A 100 5.94 7.48 8.70
N VAL A 101 5.94 6.58 9.68
CA VAL A 101 5.31 5.26 9.55
C VAL A 101 3.80 5.39 9.30
N ILE A 102 3.09 6.20 10.08
CA ILE A 102 1.66 6.45 9.91
C ILE A 102 1.37 7.03 8.52
N SER A 103 2.19 7.97 8.05
CA SER A 103 2.05 8.58 6.72
C SER A 103 2.22 7.54 5.60
N LEU A 104 3.24 6.69 5.70
CA LEU A 104 3.49 5.64 4.70
C LEU A 104 2.37 4.59 4.69
N ILE A 105 1.80 4.24 5.85
CA ILE A 105 0.63 3.36 5.95
C ILE A 105 -0.55 4.01 5.22
N SER A 106 -0.84 5.27 5.49
CA SER A 106 -1.92 6.01 4.84
C SER A 106 -1.77 6.01 3.32
N TYR A 107 -0.61 6.44 2.82
CA TYR A 107 -0.34 6.51 1.38
C TYR A 107 -0.43 5.13 0.71
N SER A 108 0.02 4.08 1.37
CA SER A 108 -0.06 2.71 0.85
C SER A 108 -1.50 2.25 0.67
N ILE A 109 -2.36 2.50 1.68
CA ILE A 109 -3.77 2.10 1.65
C ILE A 109 -4.53 2.96 0.63
N LEU A 110 -4.29 4.26 0.54
CA LEU A 110 -4.91 5.14 -0.45
C LEU A 110 -4.47 4.79 -1.89
N CYS A 111 -3.21 4.45 -2.10
CA CYS A 111 -2.72 3.96 -3.39
C CYS A 111 -3.44 2.67 -3.79
N LEU A 112 -3.63 1.73 -2.83
CA LEU A 112 -4.36 0.51 -3.05
C LEU A 112 -5.85 0.76 -3.38
N SER A 113 -6.48 1.74 -2.72
CA SER A 113 -7.87 2.14 -3.01
C SER A 113 -7.99 2.76 -4.40
N ALA A 114 -7.02 3.57 -4.82
CA ALA A 114 -6.99 4.13 -6.17
C ALA A 114 -6.87 3.03 -7.24
N ALA A 115 -5.99 2.04 -7.03
CA ALA A 115 -5.88 0.89 -7.92
C ALA A 115 -7.18 0.07 -7.97
N GLN A 116 -7.83 -0.15 -6.81
CA GLN A 116 -9.13 -0.81 -6.72
C GLN A 116 -10.21 -0.05 -7.51
N SER A 117 -10.26 1.27 -7.39
CA SER A 117 -11.19 2.14 -8.12
C SER A 117 -11.02 2.02 -9.64
N LEU A 118 -9.77 1.99 -10.12
CA LEU A 118 -9.47 1.83 -11.54
C LEU A 118 -9.95 0.46 -12.06
N ILE A 119 -9.70 -0.61 -11.31
CA ILE A 119 -10.13 -1.96 -11.70
C ILE A 119 -11.64 -2.04 -11.71
N LEU A 120 -12.32 -1.48 -10.71
CA LEU A 120 -13.78 -1.43 -10.62
C LEU A 120 -14.37 -0.70 -11.83
N LYS A 121 -13.84 0.46 -12.20
CA LYS A 121 -14.27 1.23 -13.37
C LYS A 121 -14.10 0.46 -14.69
N ILE A 122 -12.98 -0.26 -14.82
CA ILE A 122 -12.74 -1.09 -16.01
C ILE A 122 -13.73 -2.25 -16.06
N GLN A 123 -14.00 -2.90 -14.93
CA GLN A 123 -14.98 -3.98 -14.84
C GLN A 123 -16.38 -3.48 -15.20
N GLU A 124 -16.84 -2.38 -14.62
CA GLU A 124 -18.13 -1.78 -14.91
C GLU A 124 -18.31 -1.48 -16.40
N LYS A 125 -17.33 -0.82 -17.02
CA LYS A 125 -17.34 -0.50 -18.45
C LYS A 125 -17.43 -1.75 -19.32
N ARG A 126 -16.72 -2.83 -18.98
CA ARG A 126 -16.73 -4.09 -19.73
C ARG A 126 -18.05 -4.84 -19.58
N LEU A 127 -18.65 -4.83 -18.40
CA LEU A 127 -19.97 -5.43 -18.17
C LEU A 127 -21.07 -4.69 -18.92
N GLN A 128 -21.03 -3.35 -18.92
CA GLN A 128 -21.98 -2.54 -19.70
C GLN A 128 -21.89 -2.80 -21.22
N ALA A 129 -20.69 -3.09 -21.71
CA ALA A 129 -20.46 -3.44 -23.11
C ALA A 129 -20.80 -4.90 -23.45
N ASN A 130 -21.33 -5.70 -22.51
CA ASN A 130 -21.55 -7.14 -22.64
C ASN A 130 -20.31 -7.94 -23.10
N GLN A 131 -19.12 -7.49 -22.69
CA GLN A 131 -17.82 -8.10 -23.05
C GLN A 131 -17.00 -8.51 -21.81
N PRO A 132 -17.48 -9.41 -20.95
CA PRO A 132 -16.69 -9.94 -19.84
C PRO A 132 -15.71 -10.98 -20.38
N ILE A 133 -14.54 -10.53 -20.88
CA ILE A 133 -13.52 -11.42 -21.47
C ILE A 133 -12.30 -11.50 -20.54
N GLY A 134 -11.73 -12.71 -20.41
CA GLY A 134 -10.48 -12.96 -19.70
C GLY A 134 -10.59 -12.74 -18.19
N LEU A 135 -9.58 -12.11 -17.60
CA LEU A 135 -9.48 -11.89 -16.16
C LEU A 135 -10.67 -11.14 -15.55
N ILE A 136 -11.35 -10.30 -16.33
CA ILE A 136 -12.51 -9.52 -15.84
C ILE A 136 -13.71 -10.41 -15.53
N ALA A 137 -13.87 -11.53 -16.24
CA ALA A 137 -14.94 -12.49 -15.99
C ALA A 137 -14.77 -13.24 -14.63
N GLU A 138 -13.56 -13.29 -14.11
CA GLU A 138 -13.23 -13.96 -12.84
C GLU A 138 -13.25 -13.00 -11.64
N LEU A 139 -13.48 -11.68 -11.88
CA LEU A 139 -13.56 -10.70 -10.81
C LEU A 139 -14.77 -10.95 -9.90
N PRO A 140 -14.67 -10.58 -8.62
CA PRO A 140 -15.82 -10.54 -7.73
C PRO A 140 -16.94 -9.64 -8.27
N SER A 141 -18.14 -9.74 -7.70
CA SER A 141 -19.25 -8.86 -8.05
C SER A 141 -18.89 -7.39 -7.84
N LEU A 142 -19.46 -6.49 -8.66
CA LEU A 142 -19.26 -5.03 -8.52
C LEU A 142 -19.53 -4.55 -7.10
N ASP A 143 -20.62 -5.02 -6.46
CA ASP A 143 -20.97 -4.69 -5.07
C ASP A 143 -19.88 -5.09 -4.07
N ALA A 144 -19.26 -6.27 -4.24
CA ALA A 144 -18.18 -6.70 -3.37
C ALA A 144 -16.92 -5.87 -3.55
N MET A 145 -16.62 -5.48 -4.79
CA MET A 145 -15.46 -4.64 -5.12
C MET A 145 -15.65 -3.19 -4.65
N ASP A 146 -16.87 -2.68 -4.76
CA ASP A 146 -17.24 -1.36 -4.26
C ASP A 146 -17.15 -1.28 -2.73
N LYS A 147 -17.71 -2.26 -2.02
CA LYS A 147 -17.58 -2.36 -0.56
C LYS A 147 -16.11 -2.43 -0.10
N LEU A 148 -15.26 -3.13 -0.85
CA LEU A 148 -13.82 -3.17 -0.57
C LEU A 148 -13.18 -1.79 -0.77
N LEU A 149 -13.52 -1.10 -1.86
CA LEU A 149 -13.04 0.25 -2.15
C LEU A 149 -13.34 1.20 -0.99
N PHE A 150 -14.60 1.25 -0.54
CA PHE A 150 -14.98 2.13 0.58
C PHE A 150 -14.30 1.77 1.90
N LYS A 151 -14.06 0.49 2.18
CA LYS A 151 -13.29 0.07 3.35
C LYS A 151 -11.84 0.55 3.29
N LEU A 152 -11.19 0.43 2.13
CA LEU A 152 -9.82 0.90 1.93
C LEU A 152 -9.75 2.42 2.03
N LEU A 153 -10.69 3.15 1.42
CA LEU A 153 -10.78 4.60 1.53
C LEU A 153 -10.94 5.04 2.99
N ALA A 154 -11.90 4.48 3.71
CA ALA A 154 -12.15 4.83 5.11
C ALA A 154 -10.91 4.61 5.99
N LEU A 155 -10.24 3.45 5.84
CA LEU A 155 -8.98 3.19 6.55
C LEU A 155 -7.89 4.17 6.15
N GLY A 156 -7.72 4.44 4.86
CA GLY A 156 -6.74 5.40 4.34
C GLY A 156 -6.96 6.80 4.90
N ILE A 157 -8.20 7.28 4.97
CA ILE A 157 -8.56 8.59 5.53
C ILE A 157 -8.28 8.64 7.03
N ILE A 158 -8.59 7.58 7.79
CA ILE A 158 -8.30 7.52 9.22
C ILE A 158 -6.78 7.67 9.46
N PHE A 159 -5.96 6.91 8.73
CA PHE A 159 -4.50 7.03 8.83
C PHE A 159 -3.98 8.37 8.31
N LEU A 160 -4.59 8.96 7.28
CA LEU A 160 -4.23 10.29 6.79
C LEU A 160 -4.52 11.36 7.83
N SER A 161 -5.68 11.28 8.49
CA SER A 161 -6.04 12.19 9.59
C SER A 161 -5.05 12.08 10.76
N ALA A 162 -4.70 10.84 11.15
CA ALA A 162 -3.69 10.61 12.18
C ALA A 162 -2.31 11.13 11.77
N SER A 163 -1.94 10.97 10.50
CA SER A 163 -0.70 11.53 9.93
C SER A 163 -0.67 13.05 9.98
N LEU A 164 -1.73 13.72 9.55
CA LEU A 164 -1.83 15.18 9.61
C LEU A 164 -1.75 15.68 11.06
N LEU A 165 -2.49 15.06 11.97
CA LEU A 165 -2.45 15.42 13.40
C LEU A 165 -1.05 15.21 13.99
N SER A 166 -0.40 14.10 13.72
CA SER A 166 0.97 13.86 14.18
C SER A 166 1.97 14.84 13.57
N GLY A 167 1.78 15.25 12.31
CA GLY A 167 2.58 16.29 11.68
C GLY A 167 2.45 17.63 12.39
N PHE A 168 1.22 18.05 12.72
CA PHE A 168 0.98 19.28 13.47
C PHE A 168 1.60 19.27 14.88
N ILE A 169 1.68 18.11 15.53
CA ILE A 169 2.17 17.99 16.91
C ILE A 169 3.71 17.89 16.94
N PHE A 170 4.31 17.19 15.97
CA PHE A 170 5.72 16.77 16.06
C PHE A 170 6.68 17.52 15.15
N LEU A 171 6.18 18.30 14.19
CA LEU A 171 7.00 19.11 13.31
C LEU A 171 6.98 20.57 13.75
N ASP A 172 8.17 21.14 14.05
CA ASP A 172 8.32 22.53 14.47
C ASP A 172 7.91 23.52 13.37
N ASP A 173 8.13 23.16 12.11
CA ASP A 173 7.74 23.97 10.95
C ASP A 173 7.20 23.09 9.81
N ILE A 174 5.87 22.99 9.75
CA ILE A 174 5.14 22.19 8.75
C ILE A 174 5.20 22.82 7.36
N PHE A 175 5.47 24.13 7.28
CA PHE A 175 5.55 24.89 6.03
C PHE A 175 6.98 25.23 5.62
N ALA A 176 8.00 24.62 6.27
CA ALA A 176 9.37 24.74 5.78
C ALA A 176 9.44 24.44 4.28
N GLN A 177 10.28 25.19 3.54
CA GLN A 177 10.32 25.17 2.06
C GLN A 177 10.34 23.74 1.45
N ASN A 178 10.99 22.79 2.11
CA ASN A 178 11.09 21.41 1.63
C ASN A 178 9.89 20.52 2.01
N LEU A 179 9.00 20.95 2.89
CA LEU A 179 7.84 20.19 3.38
C LEU A 179 6.50 20.78 2.92
N ALA A 180 6.44 22.08 2.65
CA ALA A 180 5.21 22.81 2.36
C ALA A 180 4.36 22.16 1.26
N HIS A 181 4.98 21.73 0.15
CA HIS A 181 4.25 21.09 -0.95
C HIS A 181 3.65 19.75 -0.56
N LYS A 182 4.33 18.95 0.28
CA LYS A 182 3.83 17.66 0.78
C LYS A 182 2.66 17.87 1.73
N THR A 183 2.76 18.84 2.63
CA THR A 183 1.70 19.22 3.58
C THR A 183 0.46 19.71 2.85
N ILE A 184 0.61 20.61 1.89
CA ILE A 184 -0.51 21.14 1.09
C ILE A 184 -1.20 20.02 0.32
N LEU A 185 -0.45 19.16 -0.37
CA LEU A 185 -1.01 18.03 -1.11
C LEU A 185 -1.75 17.03 -0.20
N SER A 186 -1.23 16.77 1.00
CA SER A 186 -1.89 15.88 1.96
C SER A 186 -3.19 16.48 2.50
N ILE A 187 -3.22 17.79 2.78
CA ILE A 187 -4.43 18.50 3.21
C ILE A 187 -5.47 18.53 2.08
N LEU A 188 -5.05 18.82 0.83
CA LEU A 188 -5.96 18.77 -0.32
C LEU A 188 -6.53 17.39 -0.54
N ALA A 189 -5.70 16.34 -0.47
CA ALA A 189 -6.18 14.97 -0.56
C ALA A 189 -7.19 14.65 0.56
N TRP A 190 -6.92 15.07 1.79
CA TRP A 190 -7.84 14.89 2.91
C TRP A 190 -9.18 15.57 2.67
N ILE A 191 -9.19 16.83 2.21
CA ILE A 191 -10.42 17.59 1.87
C ILE A 191 -11.23 16.89 0.77
N ILE A 192 -10.55 16.29 -0.23
CA ILE A 192 -11.23 15.62 -1.35
C ILE A 192 -11.86 14.30 -0.93
N PHE A 193 -11.24 13.57 0.01
CA PHE A 193 -11.70 12.24 0.40
C PHE A 193 -12.66 12.22 1.59
N VAL A 194 -12.73 13.28 2.39
CA VAL A 194 -13.69 13.46 3.49
C VAL A 194 -14.99 14.07 3.00
#